data_1c9445e946f7be98b2beccadc7331a3e
#
_entry.id   1c9445e946f7be98b2beccadc7331a3e
#
_cell.length_a   1.000
_cell.length_b   1.000
_cell.length_c   1.000
_cell.angle_alpha   90.00
_cell.angle_beta   90.00
_cell.angle_gamma   90.00
#
_symmetry.space_group_name_H-M   'P 1'
#
loop_
_entity.id
_entity.type
_entity.pdbx_description
1 polymer ?
#
loop_
_entity_poly.entity_id
_entity_poly.type
_entity_poly.pdbx_seq_one_letter_code
_entity_poly.pdbx_strand_id
1 'polypeptide(L)'
;SITLTVGYDISSMTPNYTGEVVTDWYGRELPKSAHGSYRFDVRTSTTSKLIMACMKIYEAKVNPSLLIRRITLSAANIKNASFAQYQQTSLFDTQPAEEDESEKKAEEAILKIKQKYGKNAVLKGIDLTEGATTKLRNAQIGGHKA
;
A
#
# COMPACT_ATOMS: atom_id res chain seq x y z
N SER A 1 1.56 -1.36 -12.55
CA SER A 1 0.28 -1.55 -11.85
C SER A 1 0.49 -1.92 -10.41
N ILE A 2 -0.47 -1.58 -9.56
CA ILE A 2 -0.56 -2.04 -8.18
C ILE A 2 -1.83 -2.87 -8.02
N THR A 3 -1.77 -3.81 -7.09
CA THR A 3 -2.89 -4.67 -6.73
C THR A 3 -3.05 -4.63 -5.21
N LEU A 4 -4.27 -4.34 -4.75
CA LEU A 4 -4.64 -4.35 -3.35
C LEU A 4 -5.53 -5.57 -3.08
N THR A 5 -5.19 -6.32 -2.03
CA THR A 5 -6.02 -7.40 -1.51
C THR A 5 -6.26 -7.16 -0.02
N VAL A 6 -7.51 -7.15 0.39
CA VAL A 6 -7.92 -6.96 1.79
C VAL A 6 -8.62 -8.21 2.26
N GLY A 7 -8.00 -8.90 3.21
CA GLY A 7 -8.58 -10.07 3.88
C GLY A 7 -9.30 -9.67 5.16
N TYR A 8 -10.47 -10.26 5.37
CA TYR A 8 -11.31 -9.99 6.52
C TYR A 8 -11.08 -10.97 7.66
N ASP A 9 -11.45 -10.57 8.85
CA ASP A 9 -11.38 -11.42 10.04
C ASP A 9 -12.56 -12.39 10.08
N ILE A 10 -12.34 -13.58 10.64
CA ILE A 10 -13.35 -14.63 10.83
C ILE A 10 -14.50 -14.16 11.72
N SER A 11 -14.25 -13.26 12.66
CA SER A 11 -15.28 -12.68 13.52
C SER A 11 -16.32 -11.85 12.76
N SER A 12 -16.04 -11.50 11.51
CA SER A 12 -17.02 -10.90 10.61
C SER A 12 -18.08 -11.89 10.10
N MET A 13 -17.88 -13.20 10.30
CA MET A 13 -18.84 -14.27 9.98
C MET A 13 -19.93 -14.35 11.05
N THR A 14 -20.82 -13.36 11.06
CA THR A 14 -22.00 -13.36 11.94
C THR A 14 -23.14 -14.18 11.33
N PRO A 15 -24.16 -14.62 12.12
CA PRO A 15 -25.33 -15.34 11.58
C PRO A 15 -26.07 -14.57 10.47
N ASN A 16 -25.92 -13.24 10.43
CA ASN A 16 -26.54 -12.37 9.45
C ASN A 16 -25.63 -12.02 8.27
N TYR A 17 -24.44 -12.65 8.18
CA TYR A 17 -23.54 -12.42 7.05
C TYR A 17 -24.11 -13.03 5.78
N THR A 18 -24.36 -12.19 4.77
CA THR A 18 -24.95 -12.59 3.48
C THR A 18 -23.96 -12.50 2.32
N GLY A 19 -22.69 -12.17 2.62
CA GLY A 19 -21.66 -12.03 1.61
C GLY A 19 -21.08 -13.37 1.14
N GLU A 20 -20.21 -13.31 0.15
CA GLU A 20 -19.54 -14.48 -0.39
C GLU A 20 -18.51 -15.05 0.60
N VAL A 21 -18.55 -16.36 0.80
CA VAL A 21 -17.71 -17.11 1.75
C VAL A 21 -16.68 -17.92 0.98
N VAL A 22 -15.46 -17.98 1.49
CA VAL A 22 -14.39 -18.85 0.98
C VAL A 22 -13.80 -19.69 2.11
N THR A 23 -13.45 -20.93 1.80
CA THR A 23 -12.77 -21.82 2.74
C THR A 23 -11.26 -21.69 2.56
N ASP A 24 -10.54 -21.42 3.66
CA ASP A 24 -9.09 -21.34 3.64
C ASP A 24 -8.44 -22.74 3.66
N TRP A 25 -7.09 -22.77 3.56
CA TRP A 25 -6.31 -24.01 3.59
C TRP A 25 -6.53 -24.85 4.88
N TYR A 26 -6.94 -24.21 5.97
CA TYR A 26 -7.19 -24.87 7.26
C TYR A 26 -8.67 -25.31 7.43
N GLY A 27 -9.48 -25.21 6.38
CA GLY A 27 -10.89 -25.57 6.42
C GLY A 27 -11.79 -24.54 7.11
N ARG A 28 -11.31 -23.31 7.36
CA ARG A 28 -12.09 -22.26 8.01
C ARG A 28 -12.86 -21.45 6.97
N GLU A 29 -14.10 -21.18 7.25
CA GLU A 29 -14.92 -20.29 6.44
C GLU A 29 -14.61 -18.83 6.79
N LEU A 30 -14.35 -18.03 5.78
CA LEU A 30 -13.98 -16.62 5.89
C LEU A 30 -14.76 -15.80 4.86
N PRO A 31 -15.05 -14.53 5.14
CA PRO A 31 -15.54 -13.63 4.10
C PRO A 31 -14.55 -13.56 2.95
N LYS A 32 -15.02 -13.59 1.72
CA LYS A 32 -14.17 -13.46 0.53
C LYS A 32 -13.39 -12.16 0.59
N SER A 33 -12.09 -12.24 0.37
CA SER A 33 -11.20 -11.08 0.35
C SER A 33 -11.57 -10.12 -0.77
N ALA A 34 -11.56 -8.83 -0.47
CA ALA A 34 -11.66 -7.79 -1.49
C ALA A 34 -10.36 -7.74 -2.30
N HIS A 35 -10.48 -7.66 -3.61
CA HIS A 35 -9.34 -7.65 -4.52
C HIS A 35 -9.57 -6.65 -5.65
N GLY A 36 -8.55 -5.88 -5.99
CA GLY A 36 -8.59 -4.95 -7.10
C GLY A 36 -7.20 -4.54 -7.57
N SER A 37 -7.14 -4.09 -8.82
CA SER A 37 -5.91 -3.61 -9.43
C SER A 37 -6.11 -2.23 -10.02
N TYR A 38 -5.06 -1.41 -9.97
CA TYR A 38 -4.98 -0.10 -10.61
C TYR A 38 -3.79 -0.07 -11.57
N ARG A 39 -4.04 0.30 -12.81
CA ARG A 39 -3.01 0.49 -13.82
C ARG A 39 -2.74 1.97 -13.97
N PHE A 40 -1.49 2.35 -13.87
CA PHE A 40 -1.05 3.72 -14.16
C PHE A 40 -0.83 3.88 -15.66
N ASP A 41 -1.31 4.97 -16.22
CA ASP A 41 -1.05 5.34 -17.62
C ASP A 41 0.41 5.75 -17.80
N VAL A 42 0.91 6.53 -16.85
CA VAL A 42 2.33 6.93 -16.77
C VAL A 42 2.99 6.24 -15.59
N ARG A 43 4.23 5.81 -15.76
CA ARG A 43 5.01 5.19 -14.68
C ARG A 43 5.29 6.20 -13.58
N THR A 44 5.10 5.77 -12.35
CA THR A 44 5.36 6.59 -11.17
C THR A 44 6.02 5.77 -10.08
N SER A 45 6.85 6.44 -9.27
CA SER A 45 7.37 5.93 -7.99
C SER A 45 6.93 6.80 -6.82
N THR A 46 6.13 7.85 -7.07
CA THR A 46 5.70 8.84 -6.09
C THR A 46 4.70 8.23 -5.12
N THR A 47 4.95 8.33 -3.82
CA THR A 47 4.12 7.71 -2.78
C THR A 47 2.69 8.23 -2.80
N SER A 48 2.48 9.53 -3.03
CA SER A 48 1.13 10.13 -3.12
C SER A 48 0.27 9.47 -4.20
N LYS A 49 0.82 9.26 -5.39
CA LYS A 49 0.10 8.59 -6.49
C LYS A 49 -0.19 7.13 -6.20
N LEU A 50 0.75 6.42 -5.53
CA LEU A 50 0.53 5.04 -5.11
C LEU A 50 -0.57 4.94 -4.06
N ILE A 51 -0.58 5.84 -3.07
CA ILE A 51 -1.65 5.91 -2.05
C ILE A 51 -3.00 6.21 -2.71
N MET A 52 -3.07 7.20 -3.59
CA MET A 52 -4.29 7.54 -4.31
C MET A 52 -4.87 6.34 -5.06
N ALA A 53 -4.02 5.59 -5.76
CA ALA A 53 -4.44 4.39 -6.47
C ALA A 53 -4.94 3.29 -5.52
N CYS A 54 -4.26 3.09 -4.37
CA CYS A 54 -4.72 2.16 -3.33
C CYS A 54 -6.08 2.57 -2.77
N MET A 55 -6.29 3.87 -2.49
CA MET A 55 -7.56 4.38 -1.98
C MET A 55 -8.70 4.20 -2.97
N LYS A 56 -8.47 4.45 -4.26
CA LYS A 56 -9.47 4.16 -5.29
C LYS A 56 -9.90 2.69 -5.33
N ILE A 57 -8.95 1.75 -5.19
CA ILE A 57 -9.27 0.33 -5.11
C ILE A 57 -10.04 0.03 -3.82
N TYR A 58 -9.59 0.59 -2.69
CA TYR A 58 -10.19 0.39 -1.38
C TYR A 58 -11.65 0.82 -1.38
N GLU A 59 -11.94 2.04 -1.78
CA GLU A 59 -13.28 2.60 -1.83
C GLU A 59 -14.22 1.84 -2.78
N ALA A 60 -13.69 1.33 -3.89
CA ALA A 60 -14.48 0.59 -4.88
C ALA A 60 -14.75 -0.88 -4.51
N LYS A 61 -13.91 -1.50 -3.68
CA LYS A 61 -13.92 -2.97 -3.48
C LYS A 61 -14.09 -3.42 -2.04
N VAL A 62 -13.67 -2.62 -1.06
CA VAL A 62 -13.64 -3.05 0.34
C VAL A 62 -14.99 -2.80 1.01
N ASN A 63 -15.52 -3.82 1.70
CA ASN A 63 -16.70 -3.67 2.52
C ASN A 63 -16.31 -3.07 3.89
N PRO A 64 -16.74 -1.83 4.19
CA PRO A 64 -16.37 -1.15 5.43
C PRO A 64 -17.03 -1.74 6.70
N SER A 65 -18.05 -2.57 6.52
CA SER A 65 -18.75 -3.22 7.65
C SER A 65 -18.02 -4.44 8.19
N LEU A 66 -16.99 -4.93 7.49
CA LEU A 66 -16.23 -6.12 7.89
C LEU A 66 -14.91 -5.73 8.56
N LEU A 67 -14.51 -6.49 9.57
CA LEU A 67 -13.25 -6.29 10.25
C LEU A 67 -12.08 -6.71 9.35
N ILE A 68 -11.16 -5.80 9.11
CA ILE A 68 -9.98 -6.05 8.29
C ILE A 68 -8.92 -6.75 9.13
N ARG A 69 -8.43 -7.89 8.64
CA ARG A 69 -7.34 -8.65 9.24
C ARG A 69 -6.01 -8.48 8.53
N ARG A 70 -6.03 -8.39 7.20
CA ARG A 70 -4.82 -8.34 6.39
C ARG A 70 -5.00 -7.37 5.23
N ILE A 71 -3.97 -6.58 4.98
CA ILE A 71 -3.85 -5.79 3.76
C ILE A 71 -2.57 -6.23 3.05
N THR A 72 -2.69 -6.62 1.79
CA THR A 72 -1.57 -7.00 0.94
C THR A 72 -1.53 -6.08 -0.26
N LEU A 73 -0.39 -5.44 -0.47
CA LEU A 73 -0.13 -4.59 -1.62
C LEU A 73 0.96 -5.24 -2.47
N SER A 74 0.70 -5.39 -3.76
CA SER A 74 1.65 -5.92 -4.72
C SER A 74 1.86 -4.94 -5.85
N ALA A 75 3.09 -4.81 -6.31
CA ALA A 75 3.44 -4.01 -7.47
C ALA A 75 3.96 -4.92 -8.59
N ALA A 76 3.44 -4.74 -9.81
CA ALA A 76 3.84 -5.50 -10.99
C ALA A 76 4.40 -4.57 -12.07
N ASN A 77 5.21 -5.15 -12.97
CA ASN A 77 5.89 -4.43 -14.05
C ASN A 77 6.80 -3.30 -13.55
N ILE A 78 7.53 -3.57 -12.47
CA ILE A 78 8.51 -2.64 -11.92
C ILE A 78 9.71 -2.60 -12.88
N LYS A 79 10.19 -1.40 -13.20
CA LYS A 79 11.43 -1.18 -13.96
C LYS A 79 12.34 -0.27 -13.17
N ASN A 80 13.65 -0.39 -13.41
CA ASN A 80 14.62 0.52 -12.82
C ASN A 80 14.38 1.94 -13.33
N ALA A 81 14.53 2.93 -12.46
CA ALA A 81 14.33 4.35 -12.76
C ALA A 81 15.24 4.84 -13.91
N SER A 82 16.43 4.25 -14.09
CA SER A 82 17.33 4.57 -15.20
C SER A 82 16.73 4.28 -16.58
N PHE A 83 15.77 3.36 -16.69
CA PHE A 83 15.04 3.09 -17.93
C PHE A 83 13.83 4.05 -18.14
N ALA A 84 13.52 4.91 -17.18
CA ALA A 84 12.39 5.84 -17.28
C ALA A 84 12.71 7.07 -18.16
N GLN A 85 13.97 7.30 -18.48
CA GLN A 85 14.43 8.45 -19.30
C GLN A 85 13.90 8.46 -20.74
N TYR A 86 13.29 7.36 -21.21
CA TYR A 86 12.76 7.24 -22.57
C TYR A 86 11.23 7.17 -22.60
N GLN A 87 10.54 7.79 -21.65
CA GLN A 87 9.10 7.96 -21.80
C GLN A 87 8.83 9.14 -22.77
N GLN A 88 8.17 8.80 -23.86
CA GLN A 88 7.61 9.80 -24.77
C GLN A 88 6.52 10.56 -24.00
N THR A 89 6.85 11.75 -23.54
CA THR A 89 5.86 12.67 -22.98
C THR A 89 4.97 13.12 -24.13
N SER A 90 3.66 12.93 -23.98
CA SER A 90 2.70 13.51 -24.92
C SER A 90 2.84 15.03 -24.86
N LEU A 91 2.88 15.68 -26.00
CA LEU A 91 2.94 17.15 -26.13
C LEU A 91 1.72 17.85 -25.47
N PHE A 92 0.71 17.10 -25.07
CA PHE A 92 -0.55 17.56 -24.47
C PHE A 92 -0.68 17.21 -22.98
N ASP A 93 0.32 16.58 -22.37
CA ASP A 93 0.33 16.28 -20.93
C ASP A 93 0.78 17.52 -20.14
N THR A 94 -0.17 18.33 -19.76
CA THR A 94 -0.03 19.46 -18.82
C THR A 94 -0.06 18.99 -17.36
N GLN A 95 0.63 17.91 -17.01
CA GLN A 95 0.74 17.51 -15.61
C GLN A 95 2.01 18.10 -14.98
N PRO A 96 1.95 18.59 -13.72
CA PRO A 96 3.07 19.27 -13.09
C PRO A 96 4.18 18.26 -12.80
N ALA A 97 5.19 18.21 -13.68
CA ALA A 97 6.41 17.44 -13.48
C ALA A 97 7.20 17.93 -12.22
N GLU A 98 6.97 19.18 -11.82
CA GLU A 98 7.68 19.82 -10.70
C GLU A 98 7.27 19.29 -9.33
N GLU A 99 5.98 19.01 -9.10
CA GLU A 99 5.51 18.44 -7.82
C GLU A 99 6.03 17.03 -7.61
N ASP A 100 6.03 16.20 -8.65
CA ASP A 100 6.57 14.84 -8.60
C ASP A 100 8.08 14.81 -8.30
N GLU A 101 8.85 15.76 -8.83
CA GLU A 101 10.27 15.83 -8.55
C GLU A 101 10.59 16.29 -7.13
N SER A 102 9.84 17.24 -6.60
CA SER A 102 9.98 17.70 -5.22
C SER A 102 9.68 16.58 -4.22
N GLU A 103 8.59 15.85 -4.42
CA GLU A 103 8.23 14.70 -3.58
C GLU A 103 9.30 13.60 -3.65
N LYS A 104 9.79 13.26 -4.84
CA LYS A 104 10.86 12.27 -5.02
C LYS A 104 12.15 12.67 -4.29
N LYS A 105 12.57 13.92 -4.40
CA LYS A 105 13.76 14.42 -3.68
C LYS A 105 13.59 14.33 -2.16
N ALA A 106 12.40 14.67 -1.65
CA ALA A 106 12.09 14.53 -0.23
C ALA A 106 12.09 13.05 0.21
N GLU A 107 11.49 12.15 -0.55
CA GLU A 107 11.49 10.71 -0.28
C GLU A 107 12.91 10.12 -0.29
N GLU A 108 13.75 10.49 -1.25
CA GLU A 108 15.15 10.07 -1.30
C GLU A 108 15.96 10.57 -0.10
N ALA A 109 15.73 11.81 0.33
CA ALA A 109 16.37 12.36 1.52
C ALA A 109 15.96 11.59 2.78
N ILE A 110 14.67 11.27 2.93
CA ILE A 110 14.14 10.47 4.02
C ILE A 110 14.75 9.06 4.01
N LEU A 111 14.88 8.43 2.85
CA LEU A 111 15.50 7.11 2.72
C LEU A 111 16.97 7.14 3.15
N LYS A 112 17.75 8.14 2.73
CA LYS A 112 19.14 8.33 3.15
C LYS A 112 19.28 8.52 4.67
N ILE A 113 18.38 9.31 5.28
CA ILE A 113 18.35 9.50 6.72
C ILE A 113 18.05 8.17 7.43
N LYS A 114 17.04 7.42 6.97
CA LYS A 114 16.70 6.11 7.55
C LYS A 114 17.80 5.07 7.38
N GLN A 115 18.52 5.08 6.29
CA GLN A 115 19.70 4.22 6.07
C GLN A 115 20.83 4.54 7.04
N LYS A 116 21.08 5.83 7.30
CA LYS A 116 22.18 6.28 8.17
C LYS A 116 21.86 6.17 9.66
N TYR A 117 20.65 6.50 10.07
CA TYR A 117 20.26 6.66 11.47
C TYR A 117 19.21 5.64 11.95
N GLY A 118 18.83 4.70 11.09
CA GLY A 118 17.85 3.65 11.40
C GLY A 118 16.42 3.98 10.97
N LYS A 119 15.59 2.95 10.88
CA LYS A 119 14.21 3.02 10.36
C LYS A 119 13.30 3.98 11.11
N ASN A 120 13.58 4.22 12.39
CA ASN A 120 12.78 5.09 13.27
C ASN A 120 13.27 6.54 13.30
N ALA A 121 14.33 6.91 12.53
CA ALA A 121 14.87 8.26 12.50
C ALA A 121 13.89 9.30 11.94
N VAL A 122 13.02 8.89 11.02
CA VAL A 122 11.94 9.70 10.47
C VAL A 122 10.66 8.90 10.51
N LEU A 123 9.65 9.41 11.21
CA LEU A 123 8.32 8.82 11.32
C LEU A 123 7.27 9.79 10.80
N LYS A 124 6.17 9.27 10.28
CA LYS A 124 4.99 10.08 9.95
C LYS A 124 4.20 10.37 11.22
N GLY A 125 3.47 11.49 11.29
CA GLY A 125 2.66 11.83 12.46
C GLY A 125 1.68 10.71 12.86
N ILE A 126 1.10 10.01 11.86
CA ILE A 126 0.21 8.87 12.10
C ILE A 126 0.91 7.69 12.79
N ASP A 127 2.23 7.56 12.68
CA ASP A 127 3.01 6.50 13.36
C ASP A 127 3.14 6.74 14.87
N LEU A 128 2.72 7.92 15.35
CA LEU A 128 2.75 8.33 16.76
C LEU A 128 1.38 8.27 17.42
N THR A 129 0.33 7.95 16.67
CA THR A 129 -1.04 7.83 17.21
C THR A 129 -1.19 6.57 18.03
N GLU A 130 -2.19 6.55 18.92
CA GLU A 130 -2.54 5.38 19.70
C GLU A 130 -2.88 4.19 18.78
N GLY A 131 -2.37 3.00 19.11
CA GLY A 131 -2.52 1.80 18.28
C GLY A 131 -1.54 1.68 17.11
N ALA A 132 -0.72 2.71 16.82
CA ALA A 132 0.30 2.61 15.78
C ALA A 132 1.41 1.61 16.17
N THR A 133 1.71 0.69 15.25
CA THR A 133 2.69 -0.39 15.49
C THR A 133 4.03 -0.18 14.78
N THR A 134 4.21 0.91 14.06
CA THR A 134 5.38 1.15 13.20
C THR A 134 6.70 1.03 13.94
N LYS A 135 6.85 1.67 15.11
CA LYS A 135 8.08 1.61 15.91
C LYS A 135 8.41 0.18 16.35
N LEU A 136 7.40 -0.54 16.82
CA LEU A 136 7.56 -1.93 17.28
C LEU A 136 7.94 -2.84 16.10
N ARG A 137 7.29 -2.68 14.96
CA ARG A 137 7.58 -3.48 13.77
C ARG A 137 8.96 -3.19 13.18
N ASN A 138 9.42 -1.95 13.23
CA ASN A 138 10.77 -1.58 12.79
C ASN A 138 11.89 -2.18 13.65
N ALA A 139 11.60 -2.51 14.91
CA ALA A 139 12.51 -3.19 15.83
C ALA A 139 12.48 -4.73 15.72
N GLN A 140 11.60 -5.28 14.88
CA GLN A 140 11.51 -6.73 14.68
C GLN A 140 12.46 -7.20 13.56
N ILE A 141 13.02 -8.41 13.73
CA ILE A 141 13.80 -9.10 12.71
C ILE A 141 12.95 -10.26 12.19
N GLY A 142 12.65 -10.26 10.88
CA GLY A 142 11.84 -11.32 10.27
C GLY A 142 10.42 -11.46 10.83
N GLY A 143 9.86 -10.39 11.43
CA GLY A 143 8.51 -10.41 12.02
C GLY A 143 8.45 -10.88 13.47
N HIS A 144 9.58 -11.22 14.08
CA HIS A 144 9.70 -11.63 15.47
C HIS A 144 10.45 -10.59 16.31
N LYS A 145 10.12 -10.49 17.59
CA LYS A 145 10.95 -9.71 18.53
C LYS A 145 12.32 -10.38 18.63
N ALA A 146 13.37 -9.57 18.45
CA ALA A 146 14.73 -9.97 18.76
C ALA A 146 14.92 -10.08 20.27
#